data_abf1aab4d6faab8719b10be405fc4b7b
#
_entry.id   abf1aab4d6faab8719b10be405fc4b7b
#
_cell.length_a   1.000
_cell.length_b   1.000
_cell.length_c   1.000
_cell.angle_alpha   90.00
_cell.angle_beta   90.00
_cell.angle_gamma   90.00
#
_symmetry.space_group_name_H-M   'P 1'
#
loop_
_entity.id
_entity.type
_entity.pdbx_description
1 polymer ?
#
loop_
_entity_poly.entity_id
_entity_poly.type
_entity_poly.pdbx_seq_one_letter_code
_entity_poly.pdbx_strand_id
1 'polypeptide(L)'
;MRCRREDERYRYPEIVEEREKNVVVVNIRDVSGSMRQKKRELVERTFTPLDWYLQGKYDNAEFVYIAHDADAWEVERDEFFGIRSGGGTRISSAYDLAAELLEEYPWNEWNRYVFAAGDSENSSNDTEEHVIPLMEQVPANLHAYVETQPSGNAINATHAEEVERSFRGDNDVAVAYVSSPDDVVDAIYEILSTEERA
;
A
#
# COMPACT_ATOMS: atom_id res chain seq x y z
N MET A 1 33.57 -31.72 -24.44
CA MET A 1 32.19 -31.20 -24.44
C MET A 1 32.24 -29.80 -23.83
N ARG A 2 32.22 -28.73 -24.66
CA ARG A 2 32.32 -27.36 -24.18
C ARG A 2 30.89 -26.86 -23.97
N CYS A 3 30.51 -26.62 -22.72
CA CYS A 3 29.30 -25.87 -22.40
C CYS A 3 29.40 -24.47 -23.02
N ARG A 4 28.43 -24.09 -23.85
CA ARG A 4 28.30 -22.75 -24.42
C ARG A 4 27.79 -21.82 -23.33
N ARG A 5 28.62 -20.84 -22.97
CA ARG A 5 28.28 -19.72 -22.09
C ARG A 5 27.32 -18.68 -22.73
N GLU A 6 26.69 -19.01 -23.87
CA GLU A 6 25.85 -18.08 -24.61
C GLU A 6 24.37 -18.08 -24.17
N ASP A 7 23.91 -19.15 -23.49
CA ASP A 7 22.49 -19.24 -23.11
C ASP A 7 22.10 -18.47 -21.84
N GLU A 8 23.09 -18.08 -21.01
CA GLU A 8 22.81 -17.30 -19.79
C GLU A 8 22.65 -15.79 -20.02
N ARG A 9 23.16 -15.25 -21.14
CA ARG A 9 23.10 -13.81 -21.44
C ARG A 9 21.75 -13.32 -21.96
N TYR A 10 20.90 -14.20 -22.46
CA TYR A 10 19.63 -13.83 -23.10
C TYR A 10 18.43 -13.85 -22.15
N ARG A 11 18.55 -14.43 -20.95
CA ARG A 11 17.44 -14.45 -19.98
C ARG A 11 17.33 -13.18 -19.13
N TYR A 12 18.44 -12.52 -18.84
CA TYR A 12 18.44 -11.32 -17.99
C TYR A 12 17.74 -10.10 -18.61
N PRO A 13 17.93 -9.76 -19.88
CA PRO A 13 17.23 -8.61 -20.47
C PRO A 13 15.73 -8.78 -20.57
N GLU A 14 15.25 -9.99 -20.84
CA GLU A 14 13.83 -10.29 -21.01
C GLU A 14 13.06 -10.18 -19.69
N ILE A 15 13.63 -10.64 -18.59
CA ILE A 15 13.03 -10.53 -17.24
C ILE A 15 12.99 -9.05 -16.79
N VAL A 16 14.03 -8.28 -17.05
CA VAL A 16 14.07 -6.85 -16.72
C VAL A 16 13.05 -6.06 -17.55
N GLU A 17 12.91 -6.36 -18.85
CA GLU A 17 11.90 -5.75 -19.72
C GLU A 17 10.46 -6.11 -19.28
N GLU A 18 10.20 -7.33 -18.82
CA GLU A 18 8.89 -7.73 -18.30
C GLU A 18 8.56 -6.97 -17.00
N ARG A 19 9.49 -6.87 -16.07
CA ARG A 19 9.28 -6.14 -14.82
C ARG A 19 9.04 -4.65 -15.06
N GLU A 20 9.71 -4.03 -16.00
CA GLU A 20 9.50 -2.62 -16.34
C GLU A 20 8.11 -2.33 -16.91
N LYS A 21 7.38 -3.35 -17.38
CA LYS A 21 6.05 -3.22 -18.00
C LYS A 21 4.90 -3.53 -17.07
N ASN A 22 5.12 -4.37 -16.07
CA ASN A 22 4.07 -4.91 -15.23
C ASN A 22 4.06 -4.24 -13.85
N VAL A 23 2.88 -3.84 -13.42
CA VAL A 23 2.64 -3.34 -12.07
C VAL A 23 1.41 -3.98 -11.45
N VAL A 24 1.50 -4.36 -10.20
CA VAL A 24 0.35 -4.64 -9.33
C VAL A 24 0.29 -3.61 -8.22
N VAL A 25 -0.89 -3.04 -8.03
CA VAL A 25 -1.19 -2.07 -6.99
C VAL A 25 -2.21 -2.66 -6.04
N VAL A 26 -1.82 -2.89 -4.81
CA VAL A 26 -2.72 -3.34 -3.75
C VAL A 26 -3.18 -2.13 -2.96
N ASN A 27 -4.45 -1.78 -3.10
CA ASN A 27 -5.11 -0.70 -2.37
C ASN A 27 -5.83 -1.26 -1.14
N ILE A 28 -5.41 -0.86 0.04
CA ILE A 28 -5.97 -1.28 1.33
C ILE A 28 -6.72 -0.11 1.95
N ARG A 29 -7.96 -0.34 2.39
CA ARG A 29 -8.74 0.69 3.07
C ARG A 29 -9.37 0.16 4.36
N ASP A 30 -9.14 0.92 5.44
CA ASP A 30 -9.89 0.79 6.67
C ASP A 30 -11.37 1.17 6.44
N VAL A 31 -12.27 0.26 6.80
CA VAL A 31 -13.73 0.45 6.73
C VAL A 31 -14.40 0.39 8.10
N SER A 32 -13.61 0.39 9.19
CA SER A 32 -14.08 0.39 10.57
C SER A 32 -15.06 1.53 10.88
N GLY A 33 -15.72 1.46 12.02
CA GLY A 33 -16.79 2.39 12.38
C GLY A 33 -16.37 3.85 12.52
N SER A 34 -15.08 4.14 12.74
CA SER A 34 -14.50 5.49 12.80
C SER A 34 -14.29 6.11 11.42
N MET A 35 -14.22 5.30 10.36
CA MET A 35 -14.02 5.73 8.97
C MET A 35 -15.31 6.31 8.36
N ARG A 36 -15.69 7.53 8.79
CA ARG A 36 -16.87 8.26 8.32
C ARG A 36 -16.68 8.84 6.91
N GLN A 37 -17.74 9.38 6.34
CA GLN A 37 -17.80 9.84 4.94
C GLN A 37 -16.63 10.75 4.56
N LYS A 38 -16.29 11.75 5.36
CA LYS A 38 -15.19 12.68 5.06
C LYS A 38 -13.84 11.97 4.91
N LYS A 39 -13.54 11.05 5.81
CA LYS A 39 -12.29 10.26 5.76
C LYS A 39 -12.24 9.40 4.50
N ARG A 40 -13.34 8.77 4.13
CA ARG A 40 -13.43 7.96 2.90
C ARG A 40 -13.25 8.79 1.64
N GLU A 41 -13.84 9.99 1.59
CA GLU A 41 -13.65 10.92 0.47
C GLU A 41 -12.18 11.37 0.33
N LEU A 42 -11.46 11.54 1.44
CA LEU A 42 -10.04 11.85 1.43
C LEU A 42 -9.20 10.68 0.88
N VAL A 43 -9.51 9.45 1.29
CA VAL A 43 -8.86 8.24 0.74
C VAL A 43 -9.09 8.15 -0.78
N GLU A 44 -10.33 8.30 -1.23
CA GLU A 44 -10.67 8.25 -2.66
C GLU A 44 -9.93 9.32 -3.47
N ARG A 45 -9.87 10.56 -2.95
CA ARG A 45 -9.14 11.67 -3.58
C ARG A 45 -7.63 11.45 -3.63
N THR A 46 -7.08 10.67 -2.72
CA THR A 46 -5.65 10.34 -2.70
C THR A 46 -5.34 9.14 -3.58
N PHE A 47 -6.10 8.05 -3.47
CA PHE A 47 -5.79 6.80 -4.17
C PHE A 47 -6.12 6.88 -5.67
N THR A 48 -7.21 7.53 -6.07
CA THR A 48 -7.60 7.59 -7.48
C THR A 48 -6.51 8.21 -8.38
N PRO A 49 -5.88 9.34 -8.04
CA PRO A 49 -4.77 9.87 -8.83
C PRO A 49 -3.52 8.99 -8.82
N LEU A 50 -3.21 8.30 -7.71
CA LEU A 50 -2.10 7.36 -7.63
C LEU A 50 -2.31 6.17 -8.56
N ASP A 51 -3.52 5.59 -8.58
CA ASP A 51 -3.89 4.52 -9.51
C ASP A 51 -3.75 4.98 -10.97
N TRP A 52 -4.23 6.18 -11.31
CA TRP A 52 -4.10 6.72 -12.65
C TRP A 52 -2.64 6.97 -13.06
N TYR A 53 -1.82 7.46 -12.14
CA TYR A 53 -0.40 7.65 -12.39
C TYR A 53 0.29 6.33 -12.73
N LEU A 54 0.09 5.28 -11.91
CA LEU A 54 0.69 3.97 -12.12
C LEU A 54 0.12 3.28 -13.36
N GLN A 55 -1.17 3.40 -13.63
CA GLN A 55 -1.78 2.90 -14.87
C GLN A 55 -1.21 3.57 -16.12
N GLY A 56 -0.81 4.83 -16.02
CA GLY A 56 -0.17 5.56 -17.13
C GLY A 56 1.33 5.30 -17.28
N LYS A 57 1.99 4.90 -16.18
CA LYS A 57 3.44 4.63 -16.15
C LYS A 57 3.80 3.24 -16.70
N TYR A 58 2.93 2.26 -16.54
CA TYR A 58 3.18 0.86 -16.88
C TYR A 58 2.26 0.39 -18.02
N ASP A 59 2.80 -0.51 -18.87
CA ASP A 59 2.04 -1.08 -20.02
C ASP A 59 0.93 -2.03 -19.55
N ASN A 60 1.18 -2.76 -18.44
CA ASN A 60 0.25 -3.70 -17.83
C ASN A 60 0.10 -3.38 -16.35
N ALA A 61 -1.06 -2.89 -15.95
CA ALA A 61 -1.35 -2.51 -14.57
C ALA A 61 -2.55 -3.29 -14.04
N GLU A 62 -2.35 -3.99 -12.95
CA GLU A 62 -3.39 -4.69 -12.20
C GLU A 62 -3.62 -4.04 -10.84
N PHE A 63 -4.88 -4.00 -10.43
CA PHE A 63 -5.29 -3.36 -9.19
C PHE A 63 -6.09 -4.34 -8.34
N VAL A 64 -5.63 -4.51 -7.11
CA VAL A 64 -6.29 -5.33 -6.09
C VAL A 64 -6.80 -4.39 -5.00
N TYR A 65 -8.02 -4.60 -4.56
CA TYR A 65 -8.66 -3.77 -3.55
C TYR A 65 -9.04 -4.60 -2.33
N ILE A 66 -8.55 -4.18 -1.16
CA ILE A 66 -8.76 -4.84 0.14
C ILE A 66 -9.46 -3.87 1.07
N ALA A 67 -10.61 -4.28 1.58
CA ALA A 67 -11.26 -3.62 2.71
C ALA A 67 -10.93 -4.38 3.99
N HIS A 68 -10.75 -3.66 5.10
CA HIS A 68 -10.58 -4.30 6.41
C HIS A 68 -11.30 -3.54 7.53
N ASP A 69 -11.69 -4.29 8.51
CA ASP A 69 -12.03 -3.86 9.87
C ASP A 69 -11.26 -4.75 10.87
N ALA A 70 -11.90 -5.58 11.66
CA ALA A 70 -11.22 -6.62 12.45
C ALA A 70 -10.68 -7.77 11.60
N ASP A 71 -11.23 -7.97 10.41
CA ASP A 71 -10.81 -8.93 9.38
C ASP A 71 -10.66 -8.22 8.03
N ALA A 72 -9.98 -8.85 7.08
CA ALA A 72 -9.78 -8.29 5.74
C ALA A 72 -10.43 -9.18 4.66
N TRP A 73 -10.86 -8.55 3.58
CA TRP A 73 -11.40 -9.22 2.40
C TRP A 73 -11.15 -8.42 1.13
N GLU A 74 -11.00 -9.13 0.03
CA GLU A 74 -10.93 -8.54 -1.29
C GLU A 74 -12.29 -8.00 -1.73
N VAL A 75 -12.29 -6.90 -2.47
CA VAL A 75 -13.51 -6.25 -2.97
C VAL A 75 -13.33 -5.78 -4.40
N GLU A 76 -14.43 -5.64 -5.12
CA GLU A 76 -14.42 -5.05 -6.44
C GLU A 76 -14.17 -3.54 -6.37
N ARG A 77 -13.55 -3.00 -7.41
CA ARG A 77 -13.20 -1.57 -7.50
C ARG A 77 -14.38 -0.63 -7.24
N ASP A 78 -15.54 -0.92 -7.81
CA ASP A 78 -16.76 -0.09 -7.71
C ASP A 78 -17.33 -0.06 -6.29
N GLU A 79 -17.06 -1.10 -5.50
CA GLU A 79 -17.52 -1.20 -4.12
C GLU A 79 -16.52 -0.58 -3.14
N PHE A 80 -15.23 -0.56 -3.50
CA PHE A 80 -14.13 -0.23 -2.60
C PHE A 80 -14.32 1.07 -1.81
N PHE A 81 -14.70 2.18 -2.45
CA PHE A 81 -14.91 3.46 -1.76
C PHE A 81 -16.27 3.56 -1.07
N GLY A 82 -17.23 2.70 -1.42
CA GLY A 82 -18.59 2.67 -0.89
C GLY A 82 -18.76 1.85 0.39
N ILE A 83 -17.96 0.80 0.58
CA ILE A 83 -18.07 -0.17 1.66
C ILE A 83 -17.98 0.51 3.03
N ARG A 84 -18.80 0.03 3.97
CA ARG A 84 -18.84 0.44 5.37
C ARG A 84 -18.91 -0.80 6.25
N SER A 85 -18.22 -0.75 7.36
CA SER A 85 -18.36 -1.69 8.45
C SER A 85 -18.61 -0.92 9.76
N GLY A 86 -19.07 -1.63 10.78
CA GLY A 86 -19.17 -1.14 12.16
C GLY A 86 -18.25 -1.92 13.08
N GLY A 87 -17.32 -2.69 12.52
CA GLY A 87 -16.36 -3.52 13.26
C GLY A 87 -15.24 -2.72 13.92
N GLY A 88 -14.40 -3.43 14.65
CA GLY A 88 -13.13 -2.91 15.18
C GLY A 88 -12.09 -2.73 14.09
N THR A 89 -10.82 -2.57 14.50
CA THR A 89 -9.71 -2.37 13.56
C THR A 89 -8.58 -3.35 13.87
N ARG A 90 -8.12 -4.08 12.85
CA ARG A 90 -6.91 -4.88 12.87
C ARG A 90 -6.20 -4.76 11.53
N ILE A 91 -5.22 -3.89 11.48
CA ILE A 91 -4.52 -3.53 10.22
C ILE A 91 -3.73 -4.73 9.69
N SER A 92 -3.13 -5.55 10.56
CA SER A 92 -2.36 -6.73 10.15
C SER A 92 -3.16 -7.70 9.29
N SER A 93 -4.48 -7.84 9.51
CA SER A 93 -5.32 -8.71 8.70
C SER A 93 -5.29 -8.34 7.20
N ALA A 94 -5.19 -7.04 6.89
CA ALA A 94 -5.12 -6.57 5.52
C ALA A 94 -3.74 -6.78 4.89
N TYR A 95 -2.66 -6.63 5.67
CA TYR A 95 -1.31 -6.90 5.19
C TYR A 95 -1.07 -8.41 5.01
N ASP A 96 -1.64 -9.26 5.88
CA ASP A 96 -1.63 -10.72 5.68
C ASP A 96 -2.29 -11.11 4.36
N LEU A 97 -3.49 -10.59 4.09
CA LEU A 97 -4.19 -10.83 2.83
C LEU A 97 -3.44 -10.26 1.62
N ALA A 98 -2.85 -9.06 1.75
CA ALA A 98 -2.03 -8.47 0.69
C ALA A 98 -0.80 -9.34 0.38
N ALA A 99 -0.14 -9.88 1.40
CA ALA A 99 0.99 -10.78 1.22
C ALA A 99 0.58 -12.05 0.47
N GLU A 100 -0.56 -12.66 0.81
CA GLU A 100 -1.12 -13.83 0.14
C GLU A 100 -1.42 -13.54 -1.34
N LEU A 101 -2.14 -12.45 -1.62
CA LEU A 101 -2.50 -12.08 -3.00
C LEU A 101 -1.28 -11.72 -3.85
N LEU A 102 -0.25 -11.13 -3.26
CA LEU A 102 1.00 -10.80 -3.96
C LEU A 102 1.85 -12.04 -4.33
N GLU A 103 1.54 -13.23 -3.82
CA GLU A 103 2.18 -14.48 -4.29
C GLU A 103 1.87 -14.76 -5.78
N GLU A 104 0.72 -14.29 -6.30
CA GLU A 104 0.34 -14.40 -7.71
C GLU A 104 1.13 -13.46 -8.63
N TYR A 105 1.85 -12.49 -8.08
CA TYR A 105 2.62 -11.46 -8.79
C TYR A 105 4.12 -11.54 -8.46
N PRO A 106 4.90 -12.45 -9.02
CA PRO A 106 6.30 -12.67 -8.66
C PRO A 106 7.14 -11.39 -8.72
N TRP A 107 7.95 -11.14 -7.69
CA TRP A 107 8.77 -9.93 -7.55
C TRP A 107 9.72 -9.67 -8.72
N ASN A 108 10.20 -10.72 -9.36
CA ASN A 108 11.08 -10.62 -10.53
C ASN A 108 10.36 -10.28 -11.84
N GLU A 109 9.03 -10.32 -11.86
CA GLU A 109 8.19 -10.06 -13.04
C GLU A 109 7.28 -8.85 -12.88
N TRP A 110 7.01 -8.44 -11.64
CA TRP A 110 6.05 -7.39 -11.30
C TRP A 110 6.67 -6.33 -10.40
N ASN A 111 6.41 -5.07 -10.71
CA ASN A 111 6.54 -3.99 -9.74
C ASN A 111 5.33 -4.06 -8.79
N ARG A 112 5.57 -3.92 -7.51
CA ARG A 112 4.55 -4.05 -6.47
C ARG A 112 4.42 -2.76 -5.69
N TYR A 113 3.21 -2.25 -5.57
CA TYR A 113 2.87 -1.08 -4.75
C TYR A 113 1.78 -1.47 -3.77
N VAL A 114 1.96 -1.15 -2.51
CA VAL A 114 0.98 -1.39 -1.45
C VAL A 114 0.59 -0.05 -0.85
N PHE A 115 -0.61 0.43 -1.14
CA PHE A 115 -1.16 1.67 -0.61
C PHE A 115 -2.23 1.35 0.41
N ALA A 116 -2.02 1.76 1.65
CA ALA A 116 -2.97 1.57 2.74
C ALA A 116 -3.45 2.92 3.27
N ALA A 117 -4.71 3.01 3.66
CA ALA A 117 -5.28 4.21 4.24
C ALA A 117 -6.28 3.92 5.35
N GLY A 118 -6.23 4.70 6.40
CA GLY A 118 -7.11 4.61 7.55
C GLY A 118 -6.97 5.83 8.46
N ASP A 119 -7.61 5.78 9.62
CA ASP A 119 -7.46 6.81 10.65
C ASP A 119 -6.47 6.43 11.75
N SER A 120 -5.64 5.44 11.46
CA SER A 120 -4.57 4.92 12.33
C SER A 120 -5.03 4.43 13.70
N GLU A 121 -6.33 4.18 13.87
CA GLU A 121 -6.85 3.50 15.06
C GLU A 121 -6.51 2.01 14.98
N ASN A 122 -5.44 1.61 15.67
CA ASN A 122 -4.98 0.24 15.76
C ASN A 122 -4.40 0.00 17.16
N SER A 123 -4.24 -1.24 17.57
CA SER A 123 -3.46 -1.52 18.76
C SER A 123 -1.98 -1.42 18.45
N SER A 124 -1.18 -0.81 19.34
CA SER A 124 0.28 -0.72 19.17
C SER A 124 0.92 -2.11 18.99
N ASN A 125 0.41 -3.11 19.70
CA ASN A 125 0.89 -4.49 19.56
C ASN A 125 0.66 -5.04 18.14
N ASP A 126 -0.48 -4.74 17.50
CA ASP A 126 -0.74 -5.19 16.13
C ASP A 126 0.22 -4.54 15.14
N THR A 127 0.47 -3.24 15.28
CA THR A 127 1.41 -2.51 14.43
C THR A 127 2.84 -3.03 14.58
N GLU A 128 3.37 -3.05 15.81
CA GLU A 128 4.77 -3.39 16.08
C GLU A 128 5.07 -4.89 15.89
N GLU A 129 4.15 -5.77 16.32
CA GLU A 129 4.39 -7.21 16.34
C GLU A 129 3.98 -7.91 15.03
N HIS A 130 3.11 -7.28 14.21
CA HIS A 130 2.57 -7.91 13.02
C HIS A 130 2.73 -7.08 11.75
N VAL A 131 2.24 -5.83 11.71
CA VAL A 131 2.26 -5.04 10.44
C VAL A 131 3.69 -4.72 10.00
N ILE A 132 4.53 -4.21 10.88
CA ILE A 132 5.92 -3.86 10.55
C ILE A 132 6.69 -5.08 10.04
N PRO A 133 6.68 -6.24 10.71
CA PRO A 133 7.31 -7.45 10.18
C PRO A 133 6.75 -7.92 8.82
N LEU A 134 5.46 -7.75 8.55
CA LEU A 134 4.87 -8.07 7.25
C LEU A 134 5.38 -7.13 6.16
N MET A 135 5.44 -5.82 6.43
CA MET A 135 6.02 -4.86 5.48
C MET A 135 7.49 -5.17 5.15
N GLU A 136 8.29 -5.55 6.15
CA GLU A 136 9.69 -5.95 5.95
C GLU A 136 9.84 -7.25 5.14
N GLN A 137 8.87 -8.18 5.25
CA GLN A 137 8.92 -9.48 4.58
C GLN A 137 8.36 -9.46 3.17
N VAL A 138 7.48 -8.52 2.85
CA VAL A 138 6.81 -8.39 1.54
C VAL A 138 7.57 -7.39 0.69
N PRO A 139 8.40 -7.84 -0.27
CA PRO A 139 9.12 -6.91 -1.12
C PRO A 139 8.15 -6.14 -2.02
N ALA A 140 8.24 -4.83 -1.97
CA ALA A 140 7.50 -3.89 -2.81
C ALA A 140 8.41 -2.73 -3.25
N ASN A 141 8.07 -2.10 -4.36
CA ASN A 141 8.73 -0.86 -4.78
C ASN A 141 8.39 0.28 -3.83
N LEU A 142 7.16 0.24 -3.29
CA LEU A 142 6.71 1.22 -2.32
C LEU A 142 5.58 0.64 -1.44
N HIS A 143 5.73 0.78 -0.15
CA HIS A 143 4.66 0.73 0.83
C HIS A 143 4.28 2.16 1.21
N ALA A 144 3.04 2.56 1.01
CA ALA A 144 2.57 3.88 1.44
C ALA A 144 1.39 3.75 2.40
N TYR A 145 1.44 4.49 3.50
CA TYR A 145 0.32 4.61 4.43
C TYR A 145 -0.19 6.05 4.48
N VAL A 146 -1.50 6.21 4.29
CA VAL A 146 -2.18 7.51 4.35
C VAL A 146 -3.06 7.59 5.59
N GLU A 147 -2.67 8.40 6.55
CA GLU A 147 -3.49 8.68 7.72
C GLU A 147 -4.51 9.77 7.42
N THR A 148 -5.80 9.45 7.62
CA THR A 148 -6.89 10.41 7.43
C THR A 148 -7.53 10.80 8.76
N GLN A 149 -7.41 12.05 9.18
CA GLN A 149 -8.11 12.63 10.33
C GLN A 149 -8.21 11.67 11.53
N PRO A 150 -7.12 11.38 12.25
CA PRO A 150 -7.16 10.47 13.39
C PRO A 150 -8.25 10.92 14.38
N SER A 151 -9.01 9.97 14.90
CA SER A 151 -10.10 10.24 15.84
C SER A 151 -9.55 10.24 17.25
N GLY A 152 -9.44 11.44 17.84
CA GLY A 152 -9.18 11.58 19.27
C GLY A 152 -7.75 11.96 19.63
N ASN A 153 -7.54 12.20 20.93
CA ASN A 153 -6.22 12.43 21.51
C ASN A 153 -5.59 11.05 21.77
N ALA A 154 -4.83 10.55 20.81
CA ALA A 154 -4.03 9.37 21.04
C ALA A 154 -3.03 9.65 22.16
N ILE A 155 -3.10 8.90 23.26
CA ILE A 155 -2.10 8.93 24.33
C ILE A 155 -0.82 8.23 23.86
N ASN A 156 -0.96 7.27 22.93
CA ASN A 156 0.12 6.50 22.31
C ASN A 156 0.31 6.97 20.86
N ALA A 157 1.45 6.61 20.26
CA ALA A 157 1.71 6.83 18.86
C ALA A 157 0.62 6.20 17.99
N THR A 158 0.26 6.87 16.89
CA THR A 158 -0.67 6.31 15.90
C THR A 158 0.04 5.24 15.08
N HIS A 159 -0.73 4.41 14.34
CA HIS A 159 -0.14 3.45 13.42
C HIS A 159 0.81 4.14 12.42
N ALA A 160 0.40 5.27 11.84
CA ALA A 160 1.23 6.04 10.91
C ALA A 160 2.56 6.49 11.54
N GLU A 161 2.52 7.02 12.77
CA GLU A 161 3.73 7.46 13.49
C GLU A 161 4.67 6.30 13.82
N GLU A 162 4.12 5.11 14.13
CA GLU A 162 4.92 3.90 14.38
C GLU A 162 5.60 3.39 13.10
N VAL A 163 4.89 3.36 11.98
CA VAL A 163 5.44 3.01 10.65
C VAL A 163 6.54 4.01 10.26
N GLU A 164 6.27 5.31 10.32
CA GLU A 164 7.25 6.36 10.00
C GLU A 164 8.53 6.24 10.84
N ARG A 165 8.39 5.91 12.12
CA ARG A 165 9.52 5.73 13.03
C ARG A 165 10.34 4.48 12.70
N SER A 166 9.68 3.36 12.39
CA SER A 166 10.33 2.08 12.13
C SER A 166 11.09 2.06 10.81
N PHE A 167 10.54 2.72 9.80
CA PHE A 167 11.14 2.80 8.45
C PHE A 167 11.82 4.15 8.16
N ARG A 168 12.28 4.83 9.22
CA ARG A 168 12.94 6.12 9.05
C ARG A 168 14.23 6.01 8.23
N GLY A 169 14.20 6.56 7.03
CA GLY A 169 15.34 6.58 6.10
C GLY A 169 15.29 5.48 5.05
N ASP A 170 14.28 4.63 5.08
CA ASP A 170 14.02 3.69 4.00
C ASP A 170 13.36 4.44 2.83
N ASN A 171 13.76 4.09 1.61
CA ASN A 171 13.28 4.77 0.41
C ASN A 171 12.07 4.09 -0.22
N ASP A 172 11.63 2.96 0.33
CA ASP A 172 10.53 2.14 -0.12
C ASP A 172 9.30 2.19 0.80
N VAL A 173 9.33 3.08 1.80
CA VAL A 173 8.18 3.32 2.70
C VAL A 173 7.87 4.82 2.76
N ALA A 174 6.61 5.17 2.51
CA ALA A 174 6.08 6.53 2.61
C ALA A 174 4.93 6.60 3.62
N VAL A 175 4.89 7.64 4.41
CA VAL A 175 3.75 7.96 5.28
C VAL A 175 3.28 9.38 4.96
N ALA A 176 1.98 9.53 4.71
CA ALA A 176 1.37 10.81 4.40
C ALA A 176 0.16 11.07 5.29
N TYR A 177 -0.07 12.34 5.60
CA TYR A 177 -1.16 12.78 6.49
C TYR A 177 -2.15 13.65 5.72
N VAL A 178 -3.42 13.27 5.73
CA VAL A 178 -4.49 13.97 5.00
C VAL A 178 -5.64 14.28 5.95
N SER A 179 -5.67 15.49 6.47
CA SER A 179 -6.71 15.98 7.38
C SER A 179 -7.83 16.74 6.66
N SER A 180 -7.52 17.27 5.48
CA SER A 180 -8.42 18.07 4.66
C SER A 180 -8.17 17.84 3.16
N PRO A 181 -9.07 18.26 2.27
CA PRO A 181 -8.84 18.19 0.82
C PRO A 181 -7.60 18.95 0.34
N ASP A 182 -7.16 19.96 1.08
CA ASP A 182 -5.98 20.77 0.73
C ASP A 182 -4.68 19.99 0.90
N ASP A 183 -4.65 18.98 1.78
CA ASP A 183 -3.48 18.15 2.06
C ASP A 183 -3.25 17.06 0.99
N VAL A 184 -4.26 16.77 0.16
CA VAL A 184 -4.22 15.64 -0.79
C VAL A 184 -3.07 15.74 -1.79
N VAL A 185 -2.82 16.94 -2.31
CA VAL A 185 -1.76 17.15 -3.31
C VAL A 185 -0.38 16.93 -2.70
N ASP A 186 -0.17 17.43 -1.49
CA ASP A 186 1.09 17.26 -0.77
C ASP A 186 1.33 15.79 -0.41
N ALA A 187 0.28 15.06 0.01
CA ALA A 187 0.35 13.63 0.29
C ALA A 187 0.72 12.80 -0.96
N ILE A 188 0.08 13.09 -2.11
CA ILE A 188 0.42 12.43 -3.38
C ILE A 188 1.87 12.73 -3.77
N TYR A 189 2.31 13.99 -3.63
CA TYR A 189 3.68 14.37 -3.93
C TYR A 189 4.69 13.65 -3.04
N GLU A 190 4.43 13.52 -1.73
CA GLU A 190 5.29 12.78 -0.80
C GLU A 190 5.43 11.31 -1.20
N ILE A 191 4.31 10.65 -1.51
CA ILE A 191 4.29 9.25 -1.92
C ILE A 191 5.08 9.06 -3.23
N LEU A 192 4.81 9.86 -4.25
CA LEU A 192 5.48 9.74 -5.55
C LEU A 192 6.96 10.14 -5.49
N SER A 193 7.33 11.13 -4.66
CA SER A 193 8.73 11.51 -4.45
C SER A 193 9.54 10.42 -3.74
N THR A 194 8.90 9.61 -2.89
CA THR A 194 9.52 8.45 -2.26
C THR A 194 9.74 7.36 -3.29
N GLU A 195 8.76 7.10 -4.15
CA GLU A 195 8.88 6.15 -5.26
C GLU A 195 10.03 6.48 -6.22
N GLU A 196 10.22 7.74 -6.57
CA GLU A 196 11.32 8.17 -7.45
C GLU A 196 12.72 8.00 -6.82
N ARG A 197 12.80 7.87 -5.49
CA ARG A 197 14.07 7.69 -4.75
C ARG A 197 14.40 6.22 -4.48
N ALA A 198 13.41 5.32 -4.58
CA ALA A 198 13.55 3.89 -4.38
C ALA A 198 14.15 3.20 -5.62
#